data_972defa41782db9b1b27cbc7cac8e1b9
#
_entry.id   972defa41782db9b1b27cbc7cac8e1b9
#
_cell.length_a   1.000
_cell.length_b   1.000
_cell.length_c   1.000
_cell.angle_alpha   90.00
_cell.angle_beta   90.00
_cell.angle_gamma   90.00
#
_symmetry.space_group_name_H-M   'P 1'
#
loop_
_entity.id
_entity.type
_entity.pdbx_description
1 polymer ?
#
loop_
_entity_poly.entity_id
_entity_poly.type
_entity_poly.pdbx_seq_one_letter_code
_entity_poly.pdbx_strand_id
1 'polypeptide(L)'
;MAAIARLPLPVPRPRPLRTSARNMLPGIVTAVVHGPVNAEVGLLVNDRIVIDALVTNSCIEALNLKPGGRAVALINASFVTLLDDTPGLRLSARNLIGGTVVEVTGSTVDSEVVLDIGGGRELAVLVTTHSARDMELAPGRQVLACFKASHIILAAED
;
A
#
# COMPACT_ATOMS: atom_id res chain seq x y z
N MET A 1 0.52 -30.95 -46.15
CA MET A 1 -0.39 -30.68 -45.01
C MET A 1 0.11 -29.45 -44.27
N ALA A 2 -0.67 -28.39 -44.23
CA ALA A 2 -0.34 -27.21 -43.43
C ALA A 2 -0.60 -27.51 -41.99
N ALA A 3 0.40 -27.34 -41.09
CA ALA A 3 0.21 -27.40 -39.67
C ALA A 3 -0.71 -26.25 -39.23
N ILE A 4 -1.85 -26.57 -38.63
CA ILE A 4 -2.71 -25.55 -38.03
C ILE A 4 -1.97 -25.06 -36.77
N ALA A 5 -1.43 -23.85 -36.86
CA ALA A 5 -0.86 -23.19 -35.70
C ALA A 5 -2.00 -23.03 -34.64
N ARG A 6 -1.92 -23.76 -33.52
CA ARG A 6 -2.81 -23.54 -32.41
C ARG A 6 -2.54 -22.14 -31.90
N LEU A 7 -3.50 -21.24 -32.06
CA LEU A 7 -3.52 -19.96 -31.38
C LEU A 7 -3.40 -20.25 -29.88
N PRO A 8 -2.48 -19.57 -29.16
CA PRO A 8 -2.41 -19.73 -27.72
C PRO A 8 -3.76 -19.38 -27.12
N LEU A 9 -4.27 -20.24 -26.25
CA LEU A 9 -5.50 -19.96 -25.51
C LEU A 9 -5.30 -18.63 -24.77
N PRO A 10 -6.32 -17.76 -24.77
CA PRO A 10 -6.23 -16.52 -24.03
C PRO A 10 -5.93 -16.86 -22.56
N VAL A 11 -4.80 -16.32 -22.05
CA VAL A 11 -4.48 -16.43 -20.63
C VAL A 11 -5.63 -15.76 -19.87
N PRO A 12 -6.32 -16.46 -18.96
CA PRO A 12 -7.38 -15.85 -18.18
C PRO A 12 -6.80 -14.62 -17.48
N ARG A 13 -7.39 -13.46 -17.70
CA ARG A 13 -7.01 -12.28 -16.91
C ARG A 13 -7.32 -12.61 -15.46
N PRO A 14 -6.37 -12.46 -14.52
CA PRO A 14 -6.64 -12.68 -13.13
C PRO A 14 -7.83 -11.80 -12.74
N ARG A 15 -8.78 -12.39 -12.02
CA ARG A 15 -9.90 -11.60 -11.50
C ARG A 15 -9.34 -10.55 -10.55
N PRO A 16 -9.77 -9.30 -10.65
CA PRO A 16 -9.30 -8.29 -9.72
C PRO A 16 -9.62 -8.73 -8.29
N LEU A 17 -8.63 -8.63 -7.41
CA LEU A 17 -8.79 -8.92 -5.99
C LEU A 17 -9.91 -8.04 -5.42
N ARG A 18 -10.92 -8.67 -4.80
CA ARG A 18 -12.02 -7.96 -4.13
C ARG A 18 -11.73 -7.94 -2.64
N THR A 19 -11.64 -6.76 -2.09
CA THR A 19 -11.30 -6.54 -0.68
C THR A 19 -12.01 -5.30 -0.16
N SER A 20 -12.24 -5.24 1.14
CA SER A 20 -12.74 -4.04 1.82
C SER A 20 -11.62 -3.03 2.13
N ALA A 21 -10.36 -3.42 1.99
CA ALA A 21 -9.25 -2.49 2.13
C ALA A 21 -9.26 -1.47 0.99
N ARG A 22 -9.29 -0.19 1.33
CA ARG A 22 -9.37 0.89 0.34
C ARG A 22 -8.11 0.99 -0.51
N ASN A 23 -6.96 0.65 0.06
CA ASN A 23 -5.67 0.71 -0.60
C ASN A 23 -5.20 -0.69 -0.99
N MET A 24 -4.93 -0.86 -2.26
CA MET A 24 -4.31 -2.06 -2.84
C MET A 24 -3.08 -1.62 -3.61
N LEU A 25 -1.91 -1.96 -3.10
CA LEU A 25 -0.63 -1.58 -3.69
C LEU A 25 0.12 -2.82 -4.17
N PRO A 26 0.01 -3.18 -5.45
CA PRO A 26 0.81 -4.25 -6.03
C PRO A 26 2.28 -3.88 -6.06
N GLY A 27 3.14 -4.84 -5.84
CA GLY A 27 4.57 -4.59 -5.85
C GLY A 27 5.41 -5.85 -5.99
N ILE A 28 6.71 -5.66 -5.89
CA ILE A 28 7.72 -6.72 -5.95
C ILE A 28 8.36 -6.83 -4.58
N VAL A 29 8.44 -8.06 -4.06
CA VAL A 29 9.14 -8.34 -2.81
C VAL A 29 10.64 -8.08 -2.99
N THR A 30 11.20 -7.21 -2.15
CA THR A 30 12.63 -6.85 -2.21
C THR A 30 13.46 -7.62 -1.21
N ALA A 31 12.89 -7.91 -0.04
CA ALA A 31 13.57 -8.62 1.04
C ALA A 31 12.57 -9.29 1.96
N VAL A 32 13.00 -10.39 2.57
CA VAL A 32 12.28 -11.08 3.66
C VAL A 32 13.28 -11.31 4.78
N VAL A 33 13.01 -10.73 5.94
CA VAL A 33 13.85 -10.88 7.13
C VAL A 33 13.08 -11.65 8.20
N HIS A 34 13.52 -12.86 8.49
CA HIS A 34 12.85 -13.73 9.45
C HIS A 34 13.28 -13.45 10.89
N GLY A 35 12.31 -13.31 11.77
CA GLY A 35 12.48 -13.43 13.22
C GLY A 35 12.03 -14.81 13.72
N PRO A 36 11.95 -15.02 15.04
CA PRO A 36 11.50 -16.29 15.60
C PRO A 36 10.04 -16.67 15.28
N VAL A 37 9.16 -15.67 15.15
CA VAL A 37 7.71 -15.85 14.91
C VAL A 37 7.26 -15.06 13.70
N ASN A 38 7.70 -13.81 13.59
CA ASN A 38 7.32 -12.86 12.56
C ASN A 38 8.46 -12.60 11.59
N ALA A 39 8.10 -12.10 10.41
CA ALA A 39 9.03 -11.65 9.39
C ALA A 39 8.68 -10.25 8.93
N GLU A 40 9.69 -9.49 8.55
CA GLU A 40 9.52 -8.20 7.88
C GLU A 40 9.71 -8.40 6.38
N VAL A 41 8.76 -7.92 5.60
CA VAL A 41 8.75 -8.04 4.13
C VAL A 41 8.80 -6.65 3.53
N GLY A 42 9.84 -6.38 2.73
CA GLY A 42 9.90 -5.18 1.91
C GLY A 42 9.18 -5.40 0.59
N LEU A 43 8.33 -4.46 0.20
CA LEU A 43 7.56 -4.50 -1.04
C LEU A 43 7.77 -3.18 -1.82
N LEU A 44 8.38 -3.27 -2.99
CA LEU A 44 8.56 -2.12 -3.88
C LEU A 44 7.26 -1.88 -4.65
N VAL A 45 6.59 -0.77 -4.37
CA VAL A 45 5.27 -0.43 -4.93
C VAL A 45 5.32 0.59 -6.07
N ASN A 46 6.43 1.32 -6.19
CA ASN A 46 6.78 2.15 -7.35
C ASN A 46 8.31 2.25 -7.43
N ASP A 47 8.84 3.10 -8.32
CA ASP A 47 10.28 3.25 -8.52
C ASP A 47 11.07 3.84 -7.32
N ARG A 48 10.37 4.34 -6.29
CA ARG A 48 10.99 5.04 -5.14
C ARG A 48 10.55 4.50 -3.78
N ILE A 49 9.38 3.87 -3.67
CA ILE A 49 8.76 3.53 -2.40
C ILE A 49 8.84 2.04 -2.15
N VAL A 50 9.47 1.68 -1.05
CA VAL A 50 9.41 0.35 -0.46
C VAL A 50 8.56 0.44 0.79
N ILE A 51 7.51 -0.39 0.86
CA ILE A 51 6.68 -0.55 2.04
C ILE A 51 7.20 -1.74 2.83
N ASP A 52 7.27 -1.61 4.14
CA ASP A 52 7.65 -2.70 5.03
C ASP A 52 6.41 -3.24 5.75
N ALA A 53 6.15 -4.52 5.58
CA ALA A 53 5.06 -5.24 6.23
C ALA A 53 5.61 -6.21 7.28
N LEU A 54 4.94 -6.31 8.42
CA LEU A 54 5.24 -7.28 9.46
C LEU A 54 4.17 -8.36 9.44
N VAL A 55 4.55 -9.58 9.09
CA VAL A 55 3.67 -10.74 8.98
C VAL A 55 4.27 -11.94 9.70
N THR A 56 3.49 -12.99 9.91
CA THR A 56 4.02 -14.21 10.53
C THR A 56 4.89 -15.02 9.56
N ASN A 57 5.83 -15.80 10.10
CA ASN A 57 6.63 -16.72 9.27
C ASN A 57 5.74 -17.74 8.53
N SER A 58 4.64 -18.16 9.15
CA SER A 58 3.68 -19.06 8.49
C SER A 58 2.98 -18.39 7.29
N CYS A 59 2.74 -17.09 7.33
CA CYS A 59 2.23 -16.33 6.20
C CYS A 59 3.24 -16.33 5.03
N ILE A 60 4.53 -16.15 5.32
CA ILE A 60 5.60 -16.20 4.30
C ILE A 60 5.56 -17.55 3.56
N GLU A 61 5.44 -18.64 4.28
CA GLU A 61 5.35 -19.98 3.69
C GLU A 61 4.06 -20.17 2.89
N ALA A 62 2.92 -19.82 3.48
CA ALA A 62 1.61 -20.01 2.85
C ALA A 62 1.47 -19.22 1.53
N LEU A 63 2.03 -18.02 1.47
CA LEU A 63 2.00 -17.15 0.30
C LEU A 63 3.22 -17.32 -0.61
N ASN A 64 4.17 -18.16 -0.21
CA ASN A 64 5.44 -18.38 -0.93
C ASN A 64 6.13 -17.04 -1.26
N LEU A 65 6.23 -16.16 -0.27
CA LEU A 65 6.84 -14.84 -0.43
C LEU A 65 8.37 -14.97 -0.46
N LYS A 66 8.97 -14.44 -1.51
CA LYS A 66 10.43 -14.43 -1.70
C LYS A 66 10.86 -13.22 -2.51
N PRO A 67 12.11 -12.75 -2.36
CA PRO A 67 12.64 -11.66 -3.17
C PRO A 67 12.46 -11.92 -4.66
N GLY A 68 11.99 -10.90 -5.39
CA GLY A 68 11.67 -10.97 -6.80
C GLY A 68 10.24 -11.44 -7.11
N GLY A 69 9.54 -12.00 -6.13
CA GLY A 69 8.14 -12.40 -6.28
C GLY A 69 7.18 -11.21 -6.20
N ARG A 70 5.96 -11.42 -6.65
CA ARG A 70 4.89 -10.41 -6.61
C ARG A 70 4.03 -10.59 -5.39
N ALA A 71 3.58 -9.48 -4.83
CA ALA A 71 2.59 -9.45 -3.77
C ALA A 71 1.78 -8.15 -3.85
N VAL A 72 0.67 -8.11 -3.15
CA VAL A 72 -0.19 -6.93 -3.04
C VAL A 72 -0.29 -6.55 -1.56
N ALA A 73 0.01 -5.30 -1.24
CA ALA A 73 -0.23 -4.76 0.08
C ALA A 73 -1.66 -4.22 0.18
N LEU A 74 -2.39 -4.65 1.18
CA LEU A 74 -3.73 -4.19 1.51
C LEU A 74 -3.66 -3.35 2.78
N ILE A 75 -4.15 -2.12 2.71
CA ILE A 75 -4.09 -1.18 3.81
C ILE A 75 -5.43 -0.47 3.96
N ASN A 76 -6.04 -0.56 5.13
CA ASN A 76 -7.24 0.21 5.44
C ASN A 76 -6.91 1.70 5.50
N ALA A 77 -7.74 2.52 4.85
CA ALA A 77 -7.58 3.97 4.85
C ALA A 77 -7.60 4.57 6.26
N SER A 78 -8.32 3.97 7.20
CA SER A 78 -8.40 4.39 8.60
C SER A 78 -7.14 4.12 9.41
N PHE A 79 -6.22 3.30 8.92
CA PHE A 79 -4.95 3.00 9.58
C PHE A 79 -3.79 3.91 9.14
N VAL A 80 -4.05 4.78 8.19
CA VAL A 80 -3.07 5.74 7.71
C VAL A 80 -3.23 7.05 8.45
N THR A 81 -2.16 7.55 9.04
CA THR A 81 -2.12 8.84 9.72
C THR A 81 -1.43 9.86 8.83
N LEU A 82 -1.99 11.06 8.76
CA LEU A 82 -1.38 12.19 8.04
C LEU A 82 -0.61 13.09 9.01
N LEU A 83 0.51 13.58 8.55
CA LEU A 83 1.41 14.46 9.28
C LEU A 83 1.85 15.61 8.40
N ASP A 84 2.09 16.76 9.01
CA ASP A 84 2.84 17.81 8.35
C ASP A 84 4.31 17.37 8.14
N ASP A 85 4.92 17.84 7.06
CA ASP A 85 6.33 17.58 6.82
C ASP A 85 7.18 18.29 7.89
N THR A 86 7.67 17.50 8.83
CA THR A 86 8.45 17.99 9.97
C THR A 86 9.87 17.43 9.89
N PRO A 87 10.89 18.27 9.66
CA PRO A 87 12.28 17.81 9.65
C PRO A 87 12.68 17.13 10.96
N GLY A 88 13.37 16.00 10.87
CA GLY A 88 13.85 15.26 12.03
C GLY A 88 12.79 14.46 12.79
N LEU A 89 11.60 14.30 12.23
CA LEU A 89 10.53 13.51 12.83
C LEU A 89 10.95 12.04 12.96
N ARG A 90 10.76 11.49 14.15
CA ARG A 90 11.01 10.07 14.45
C ARG A 90 9.73 9.43 14.93
N LEU A 91 9.35 8.34 14.29
CA LEU A 91 8.09 7.61 14.54
C LEU A 91 8.36 6.13 14.75
N SER A 92 7.51 5.49 15.53
CA SER A 92 7.47 4.03 15.62
C SER A 92 6.74 3.36 14.45
N ALA A 93 5.98 4.12 13.66
CA ALA A 93 5.40 3.63 12.42
C ALA A 93 6.52 3.48 11.37
N ARG A 94 6.70 2.25 10.88
CA ARG A 94 7.81 1.91 9.97
C ARG A 94 7.69 2.58 8.61
N ASN A 95 6.45 2.78 8.14
CA ASN A 95 6.17 3.35 6.83
C ASN A 95 5.88 4.84 6.95
N LEU A 96 6.65 5.63 6.24
CA LEU A 96 6.51 7.08 6.15
C LEU A 96 6.68 7.47 4.68
N ILE A 97 5.61 7.98 4.07
CA ILE A 97 5.56 8.26 2.64
C ILE A 97 5.11 9.70 2.42
N GLY A 98 5.89 10.45 1.65
CA GLY A 98 5.48 11.77 1.19
C GLY A 98 4.47 11.67 0.05
N GLY A 99 3.47 12.53 0.07
CA GLY A 99 2.46 12.60 -0.97
C GLY A 99 1.86 14.00 -1.13
N THR A 100 1.18 14.18 -2.24
CA THR A 100 0.45 15.41 -2.54
C THR A 100 -1.03 15.11 -2.55
N VAL A 101 -1.81 15.90 -1.80
CA VAL A 101 -3.28 15.78 -1.79
C VAL A 101 -3.81 16.08 -3.19
N VAL A 102 -4.61 15.17 -3.75
CA VAL A 102 -5.27 15.37 -5.05
C VAL A 102 -6.77 15.53 -4.91
N GLU A 103 -7.38 14.99 -3.85
CA GLU A 103 -8.81 15.07 -3.62
C GLU A 103 -9.12 14.98 -2.13
N VAL A 104 -10.12 15.72 -1.68
CA VAL A 104 -10.70 15.64 -0.34
C VAL A 104 -12.21 15.53 -0.48
N THR A 105 -12.78 14.43 -0.04
CA THR A 105 -14.23 14.21 -0.04
C THR A 105 -14.71 14.12 1.41
N GLY A 106 -15.38 15.18 1.87
CA GLY A 106 -15.79 15.30 3.27
C GLY A 106 -17.26 15.05 3.50
N SER A 107 -17.57 14.52 4.68
CA SER A 107 -18.88 14.53 5.30
C SER A 107 -18.81 15.36 6.59
N THR A 108 -19.87 15.32 7.41
CA THR A 108 -19.88 16.05 8.69
C THR A 108 -18.86 15.51 9.68
N VAL A 109 -18.58 14.21 9.65
CA VAL A 109 -17.79 13.51 10.67
C VAL A 109 -16.42 13.10 10.15
N ASP A 110 -16.37 12.52 8.96
CA ASP A 110 -15.15 11.99 8.37
C ASP A 110 -14.90 12.51 6.95
N SER A 111 -13.66 12.48 6.55
CA SER A 111 -13.21 12.89 5.22
C SER A 111 -12.24 11.86 4.67
N GLU A 112 -12.42 11.51 3.40
CA GLU A 112 -11.46 10.73 2.65
C GLU A 112 -10.52 11.69 1.90
N VAL A 113 -9.23 11.46 2.09
CA VAL A 113 -8.16 12.22 1.45
C VAL A 113 -7.40 11.28 0.53
N VAL A 114 -7.27 11.64 -0.73
CA VAL A 114 -6.50 10.87 -1.71
C VAL A 114 -5.18 11.57 -1.95
N LEU A 115 -4.08 10.85 -1.80
CA LEU A 115 -2.73 11.33 -2.03
C LEU A 115 -2.16 10.71 -3.31
N ASP A 116 -1.51 11.52 -4.12
CA ASP A 116 -0.58 11.06 -5.14
C ASP A 116 0.77 10.79 -4.47
N ILE A 117 1.22 9.54 -4.52
CA ILE A 117 2.51 9.11 -3.94
C ILE A 117 3.57 8.85 -5.01
N GLY A 118 3.28 9.19 -6.26
CA GLY A 118 4.17 9.03 -7.41
C GLY A 118 4.02 7.69 -8.14
N GLY A 119 4.57 7.62 -9.34
CA GLY A 119 4.53 6.41 -10.17
C GLY A 119 3.13 5.97 -10.60
N GLY A 120 2.16 6.89 -10.65
CA GLY A 120 0.76 6.57 -10.94
C GLY A 120 0.03 5.88 -9.78
N ARG A 121 0.61 5.91 -8.57
CA ARG A 121 0.03 5.31 -7.37
C ARG A 121 -0.65 6.36 -6.51
N GLU A 122 -1.78 5.97 -5.93
CA GLU A 122 -2.53 6.78 -4.99
C GLU A 122 -2.70 6.05 -3.66
N LEU A 123 -2.84 6.83 -2.60
CA LEU A 123 -3.12 6.34 -1.25
C LEU A 123 -4.34 7.06 -0.72
N ALA A 124 -5.38 6.32 -0.37
CA ALA A 124 -6.58 6.86 0.26
C ALA A 124 -6.44 6.80 1.78
N VAL A 125 -6.78 7.90 2.43
CA VAL A 125 -6.67 8.07 3.87
C VAL A 125 -8.00 8.55 4.42
N LEU A 126 -8.46 7.93 5.49
CA LEU A 126 -9.67 8.35 6.19
C LEU A 126 -9.28 9.09 7.47
N VAL A 127 -9.67 10.33 7.57
CA VAL A 127 -9.43 11.20 8.73
C VAL A 127 -10.75 11.80 9.22
N THR A 128 -10.77 12.35 10.43
CA THR A 128 -11.92 13.14 10.84
C THR A 128 -11.98 14.44 10.04
N THR A 129 -13.18 14.93 9.78
CA THR A 129 -13.36 16.21 9.12
C THR A 129 -12.73 17.36 9.94
N HIS A 130 -12.75 17.24 11.26
CA HIS A 130 -12.05 18.16 12.14
C HIS A 130 -10.53 18.20 11.85
N SER A 131 -9.89 17.03 11.78
CA SER A 131 -8.46 16.96 11.44
C SER A 131 -8.15 17.47 10.04
N ALA A 132 -9.03 17.19 9.08
CA ALA A 132 -8.86 17.70 7.71
C ALA A 132 -8.87 19.23 7.66
N ARG A 133 -9.70 19.87 8.47
CA ARG A 133 -9.75 21.32 8.61
C ARG A 133 -8.53 21.88 9.33
N ASP A 134 -8.15 21.30 10.45
CA ASP A 134 -6.99 21.73 11.24
C ASP A 134 -5.70 21.67 10.43
N MET A 135 -5.56 20.66 9.61
CA MET A 135 -4.40 20.48 8.74
C MET A 135 -4.53 21.22 7.41
N GLU A 136 -5.64 21.90 7.19
CA GLU A 136 -5.93 22.63 5.94
C GLU A 136 -5.74 21.74 4.69
N LEU A 137 -6.22 20.50 4.76
CA LEU A 137 -6.06 19.53 3.67
C LEU A 137 -6.89 19.96 2.46
N ALA A 138 -6.20 20.19 1.36
CA ALA A 138 -6.78 20.60 0.09
C ALA A 138 -5.87 20.14 -1.06
N PRO A 139 -6.41 20.01 -2.29
CA PRO A 139 -5.59 19.64 -3.44
C PRO A 139 -4.36 20.54 -3.58
N GLY A 140 -3.20 19.91 -3.79
CA GLY A 140 -1.91 20.57 -3.91
C GLY A 140 -1.08 20.62 -2.62
N ARG A 141 -1.69 20.36 -1.46
CA ARG A 141 -0.95 20.33 -0.20
C ARG A 141 -0.07 19.09 -0.10
N GLN A 142 1.18 19.29 0.28
CA GLN A 142 2.12 18.21 0.55
C GLN A 142 2.03 17.77 2.00
N VAL A 143 1.95 16.47 2.22
CA VAL A 143 1.84 15.86 3.55
C VAL A 143 2.66 14.57 3.60
N LEU A 144 2.90 14.10 4.82
CA LEU A 144 3.44 12.76 5.07
C LEU A 144 2.31 11.83 5.49
N ALA A 145 2.32 10.62 4.96
CA ALA A 145 1.46 9.53 5.40
C ALA A 145 2.29 8.50 6.15
N CYS A 146 1.85 8.10 7.33
CA CYS A 146 2.51 7.04 8.08
C CYS A 146 1.54 5.93 8.45
N PHE A 147 2.04 4.72 8.49
CA PHE A 147 1.28 3.54 8.92
C PHE A 147 2.21 2.43 9.40
N LYS A 148 1.70 1.64 10.33
CA LYS A 148 2.49 0.58 10.95
C LYS A 148 2.65 -0.62 10.00
N ALA A 149 3.83 -1.21 10.02
CA ALA A 149 4.11 -2.46 9.28
C ALA A 149 3.12 -3.58 9.64
N SER A 150 2.69 -3.65 10.90
CA SER A 150 1.72 -4.65 11.39
C SER A 150 0.28 -4.42 10.91
N HIS A 151 -0.03 -3.28 10.33
CA HIS A 151 -1.36 -2.99 9.76
C HIS A 151 -1.49 -3.37 8.29
N ILE A 152 -0.42 -3.82 7.66
CA ILE A 152 -0.44 -4.25 6.27
C ILE A 152 -0.82 -5.72 6.18
N ILE A 153 -1.77 -6.03 5.31
CA ILE A 153 -2.09 -7.40 4.93
C ILE A 153 -1.44 -7.65 3.57
N LEU A 154 -0.69 -8.73 3.45
CA LEU A 154 -0.13 -9.14 2.18
C LEU A 154 -1.02 -10.20 1.52
N ALA A 155 -1.22 -10.05 0.24
CA ALA A 155 -1.87 -11.03 -0.62
C ALA A 155 -0.92 -11.41 -1.75
N ALA A 156 -0.96 -12.66 -2.15
CA ALA A 156 -0.23 -13.16 -3.31
C ALA A 156 -1.21 -13.85 -4.26
N GLU A 157 -0.93 -13.74 -5.54
CA GLU A 157 -1.64 -14.49 -6.58
C GLU A 157 -0.83 -15.73 -6.92
N ASP A 158 -1.53 -16.84 -7.11
CA ASP A 158 -0.93 -18.10 -7.58
C ASP A 158 -0.56 -18.05 -9.06
#